data_802426ee5ac555cb1a3a426c63eb920d
#
_entry.id   802426ee5ac555cb1a3a426c63eb920d
#
_cell.length_a   1.000
_cell.length_b   1.000
_cell.length_c   1.000
_cell.angle_alpha   90.00
_cell.angle_beta   90.00
_cell.angle_gamma   90.00
#
_symmetry.space_group_name_H-M   'P 1'
#
loop_
_entity.id
_entity.type
_entity.pdbx_description
1 polymer ?
#
loop_
_entity_poly.entity_id
_entity_poly.type
_entity_poly.pdbx_seq_one_letter_code
_entity_poly.pdbx_strand_id
1 'polypeptide(L)'
;MGAQDTDVVIVGAGPAGIFCAFALVERGFAGRIVMLDKGLAVEDRTCPKQAGGPCLGCEPCRIPTGFSGAGAFSDGKLSLSSEVGGDLPDLIGHEAVQAAIGEVDGVYLAFGADGRVEGAGPRPEVDGIRLRAIKAGLKLVDCPLRHLGTERARELYARLERHLVDAGVDLRFRTTCTQVLVDGDACTGVAAEGPEGAYELRARHTVVATGRRGADWLERMCREHRIAHGPGPVDIGVRVEVRNEVMRTVNDVLY
;
A
#
# COMPACT_ATOMS: atom_id res chain seq x y z
N MET A 1 5.31 1.61 -33.14
CA MET A 1 4.49 1.01 -32.08
C MET A 1 3.29 1.90 -31.89
N GLY A 2 2.06 1.36 -31.96
CA GLY A 2 0.85 2.16 -31.84
C GLY A 2 0.63 2.61 -30.39
N ALA A 3 0.24 3.87 -30.19
CA ALA A 3 -0.25 4.33 -28.90
C ALA A 3 -1.55 3.59 -28.57
N GLN A 4 -1.67 3.11 -27.36
CA GLN A 4 -2.90 2.50 -26.84
C GLN A 4 -3.62 3.56 -26.01
N ASP A 5 -4.91 3.76 -26.26
CA ASP A 5 -5.71 4.74 -25.51
C ASP A 5 -6.41 4.09 -24.31
N THR A 6 -6.40 4.79 -23.19
CA THR A 6 -7.14 4.42 -21.98
C THR A 6 -7.70 5.68 -21.31
N ASP A 7 -8.67 5.55 -20.42
CA ASP A 7 -9.18 6.70 -19.67
C ASP A 7 -8.33 6.96 -18.43
N VAL A 8 -7.95 5.90 -17.71
CA VAL A 8 -7.12 5.97 -16.50
C VAL A 8 -5.96 5.00 -16.61
N VAL A 9 -4.73 5.48 -16.38
CA VAL A 9 -3.58 4.62 -16.11
C VAL A 9 -3.15 4.77 -14.67
N ILE A 10 -2.97 3.65 -13.98
CA ILE A 10 -2.50 3.59 -12.59
C ILE A 10 -1.12 2.94 -12.58
N VAL A 11 -0.11 3.65 -12.09
CA VAL A 11 1.27 3.18 -12.01
C VAL A 11 1.54 2.66 -10.59
N GLY A 12 1.58 1.35 -10.44
CA GLY A 12 1.79 0.65 -9.18
C GLY A 12 0.54 -0.06 -8.67
N ALA A 13 0.64 -1.37 -8.49
CA ALA A 13 -0.41 -2.23 -7.93
C ALA A 13 -0.21 -2.50 -6.42
N GLY A 14 0.30 -1.51 -5.68
CA GLY A 14 0.28 -1.47 -4.22
C GLY A 14 -1.10 -1.07 -3.68
N PRO A 15 -1.29 -0.99 -2.35
CA PRO A 15 -2.59 -0.65 -1.77
C PRO A 15 -3.21 0.62 -2.35
N ALA A 16 -2.44 1.70 -2.53
CA ALA A 16 -2.95 2.95 -3.09
C ALA A 16 -3.53 2.77 -4.51
N GLY A 17 -2.82 2.06 -5.40
CA GLY A 17 -3.31 1.78 -6.76
C GLY A 17 -4.52 0.85 -6.76
N ILE A 18 -4.49 -0.21 -5.95
CA ILE A 18 -5.59 -1.17 -5.81
C ILE A 18 -6.86 -0.45 -5.36
N PHE A 19 -6.80 0.34 -4.29
CA PHE A 19 -7.98 1.04 -3.76
C PHE A 19 -8.45 2.17 -4.67
N CYS A 20 -7.55 2.79 -5.46
CA CYS A 20 -7.93 3.72 -6.52
C CYS A 20 -8.77 3.00 -7.60
N ALA A 21 -8.28 1.88 -8.12
CA ALA A 21 -9.01 1.09 -9.12
C ALA A 21 -10.34 0.57 -8.55
N PHE A 22 -10.32 0.02 -7.33
CA PHE A 22 -11.50 -0.46 -6.63
C PHE A 22 -12.57 0.63 -6.50
N ALA A 23 -12.18 1.81 -6.03
CA ALA A 23 -13.10 2.92 -5.87
C ALA A 23 -13.70 3.41 -7.20
N LEU A 24 -12.94 3.38 -8.30
CA LEU A 24 -13.46 3.69 -9.63
C LEU A 24 -14.49 2.68 -10.08
N VAL A 25 -14.20 1.39 -9.91
CA VAL A 25 -15.11 0.27 -10.25
C VAL A 25 -16.40 0.36 -9.46
N GLU A 26 -16.33 0.46 -8.13
CA GLU A 26 -17.50 0.50 -7.24
C GLU A 26 -18.37 1.75 -7.45
N ARG A 27 -17.78 2.84 -7.91
CA ARG A 27 -18.52 4.05 -8.29
C ARG A 27 -19.06 4.03 -9.72
N GLY A 28 -18.95 2.91 -10.43
CA GLY A 28 -19.51 2.72 -11.76
C GLY A 28 -18.78 3.50 -12.86
N PHE A 29 -17.47 3.70 -12.71
CA PHE A 29 -16.67 4.32 -13.77
C PHE A 29 -16.65 3.45 -15.02
N ALA A 30 -17.24 3.96 -16.11
CA ALA A 30 -17.42 3.19 -17.35
C ALA A 30 -16.19 3.27 -18.29
N GLY A 31 -15.15 4.02 -17.94
CA GLY A 31 -13.93 4.16 -18.73
C GLY A 31 -12.98 2.97 -18.58
N ARG A 32 -12.05 2.86 -19.53
CA ARG A 32 -11.01 1.85 -19.48
C ARG A 32 -9.96 2.19 -18.44
N ILE A 33 -9.67 1.27 -17.52
CA ILE A 33 -8.63 1.37 -16.48
C ILE A 33 -7.51 0.40 -16.83
N VAL A 34 -6.28 0.90 -16.92
CA VAL A 34 -5.05 0.09 -17.04
C VAL A 34 -4.21 0.30 -15.80
N MET A 35 -3.79 -0.78 -15.14
CA MET A 35 -2.89 -0.73 -14.00
C MET A 35 -1.59 -1.45 -14.34
N LEU A 36 -0.47 -0.76 -14.12
CA LEU A 36 0.88 -1.27 -14.41
C LEU A 36 1.61 -1.60 -13.10
N ASP A 37 2.27 -2.75 -13.05
CA ASP A 37 3.22 -3.05 -11.98
C ASP A 37 4.44 -3.81 -12.54
N LYS A 38 5.64 -3.42 -12.08
CA LYS A 38 6.89 -4.07 -12.49
C LYS A 38 7.08 -5.45 -11.88
N GLY A 39 6.29 -5.81 -10.87
CA GLY A 39 6.32 -7.13 -10.24
C GLY A 39 5.31 -8.10 -10.84
N LEU A 40 4.86 -9.03 -10.03
CA LEU A 40 4.04 -10.18 -10.44
C LEU A 40 2.64 -10.10 -9.83
N ALA A 41 1.69 -10.87 -10.40
CA ALA A 41 0.44 -11.23 -9.77
C ALA A 41 0.65 -11.87 -8.40
N VAL A 42 -0.32 -11.80 -7.50
CA VAL A 42 -0.18 -12.33 -6.13
C VAL A 42 0.22 -13.81 -6.12
N GLU A 43 -0.40 -14.61 -6.98
CA GLU A 43 -0.19 -16.06 -7.01
C GLU A 43 1.20 -16.44 -7.52
N ASP A 44 1.80 -15.64 -8.41
CA ASP A 44 3.13 -15.86 -8.98
C ASP A 44 4.27 -15.37 -8.07
N ARG A 45 3.94 -14.65 -7.01
CA ARG A 45 4.94 -14.11 -6.08
C ARG A 45 5.35 -15.17 -5.07
N THR A 46 6.50 -15.77 -5.30
CA THR A 46 7.10 -16.78 -4.41
C THR A 46 8.52 -16.37 -4.03
N CYS A 47 8.92 -16.62 -2.78
CA CYS A 47 10.27 -16.35 -2.31
C CYS A 47 10.75 -17.49 -1.39
N PRO A 48 11.81 -18.22 -1.75
CA PRO A 48 12.34 -19.30 -0.93
C PRO A 48 12.75 -18.87 0.48
N LYS A 49 13.16 -17.60 0.66
CA LYS A 49 13.52 -17.04 1.97
C LYS A 49 12.37 -17.10 2.98
N GLN A 50 11.11 -17.01 2.53
CA GLN A 50 9.95 -17.14 3.42
C GLN A 50 9.80 -18.54 4.01
N ALA A 51 10.27 -19.56 3.30
CA ALA A 51 10.31 -20.95 3.75
C ALA A 51 11.67 -21.33 4.37
N GLY A 52 12.48 -20.35 4.79
CA GLY A 52 13.80 -20.59 5.40
C GLY A 52 14.93 -20.86 4.40
N GLY A 53 14.67 -20.78 3.10
CA GLY A 53 15.67 -20.93 2.06
C GLY A 53 16.52 -19.67 1.82
N PRO A 54 17.50 -19.73 0.90
CA PRO A 54 18.36 -18.60 0.58
C PRO A 54 17.62 -17.52 -0.22
N CYS A 55 18.11 -16.26 -0.11
CA CYS A 55 17.66 -15.19 -0.97
C CYS A 55 18.22 -15.38 -2.40
N LEU A 56 17.34 -15.30 -3.41
CA LEU A 56 17.72 -15.45 -4.83
C LEU A 56 18.19 -14.15 -5.49
N GLY A 57 18.17 -13.02 -4.78
CA GLY A 57 18.54 -11.71 -5.35
C GLY A 57 17.66 -11.26 -6.52
N CYS A 58 16.36 -11.59 -6.48
CA CYS A 58 15.44 -11.22 -7.57
C CYS A 58 15.35 -9.70 -7.78
N GLU A 59 15.37 -9.28 -9.06
CA GLU A 59 15.14 -7.88 -9.44
C GLU A 59 13.96 -7.80 -10.43
N PRO A 60 12.87 -7.16 -10.06
CA PRO A 60 12.58 -6.60 -8.73
C PRO A 60 12.34 -7.68 -7.65
N CYS A 61 12.59 -7.34 -6.38
CA CYS A 61 12.36 -8.26 -5.27
C CYS A 61 10.86 -8.60 -5.16
N ARG A 62 10.53 -9.90 -5.18
CA ARG A 62 9.15 -10.40 -5.22
C ARG A 62 8.36 -10.20 -3.92
N ILE A 63 9.03 -9.89 -2.79
CA ILE A 63 8.35 -9.66 -1.50
C ILE A 63 7.67 -8.29 -1.46
N PRO A 64 8.34 -7.14 -1.74
CA PRO A 64 7.72 -5.82 -1.67
C PRO A 64 7.15 -5.33 -3.01
N THR A 65 7.29 -6.07 -4.12
CA THR A 65 6.93 -5.61 -5.47
C THR A 65 5.96 -6.57 -6.14
N GLY A 66 4.96 -6.04 -6.82
CA GLY A 66 3.85 -6.74 -7.44
C GLY A 66 2.52 -6.42 -6.78
N PHE A 67 1.45 -7.08 -7.19
CA PHE A 67 0.11 -6.82 -6.66
C PHE A 67 0.08 -6.92 -5.13
N SER A 68 -0.53 -5.98 -4.46
CA SER A 68 -0.54 -5.73 -3.01
C SER A 68 0.73 -5.10 -2.41
N GLY A 69 1.78 -4.87 -3.19
CA GLY A 69 3.05 -4.41 -2.62
C GLY A 69 3.58 -5.37 -1.55
N ALA A 70 3.97 -4.88 -0.38
CA ALA A 70 4.40 -5.72 0.74
C ALA A 70 3.22 -6.38 1.49
N GLY A 71 1.98 -5.95 1.27
CA GLY A 71 0.80 -6.34 2.06
C GLY A 71 0.54 -7.84 2.12
N ALA A 72 0.61 -8.55 0.98
CA ALA A 72 0.35 -9.99 0.92
C ALA A 72 1.45 -10.86 1.57
N PHE A 73 2.61 -10.29 1.89
CA PHE A 73 3.79 -11.02 2.39
C PHE A 73 4.32 -10.50 3.73
N SER A 74 3.58 -9.63 4.38
CA SER A 74 3.81 -9.21 5.77
C SER A 74 2.80 -9.89 6.69
N ASP A 75 2.88 -9.65 7.99
CA ASP A 75 1.85 -10.04 8.95
C ASP A 75 0.52 -9.28 8.74
N GLY A 76 0.47 -8.39 7.75
CA GLY A 76 -0.75 -7.74 7.31
C GLY A 76 -1.43 -6.92 8.40
N LYS A 77 -0.68 -6.07 9.08
CA LYS A 77 -1.24 -5.14 10.06
C LYS A 77 -1.88 -3.94 9.36
N LEU A 78 -3.16 -3.77 9.58
CA LEU A 78 -3.93 -2.62 9.15
C LEU A 78 -4.19 -1.71 10.34
N SER A 79 -3.58 -0.52 10.35
CA SER A 79 -3.86 0.52 11.33
C SER A 79 -5.23 1.16 11.04
N LEU A 80 -6.08 1.22 12.05
CA LEU A 80 -7.42 1.80 11.95
C LEU A 80 -7.52 3.18 12.63
N SER A 81 -6.39 3.87 12.76
CA SER A 81 -6.28 5.18 13.40
C SER A 81 -5.73 6.23 12.46
N SER A 82 -6.36 7.39 12.42
CA SER A 82 -5.85 8.57 11.72
C SER A 82 -4.67 9.25 12.43
N GLU A 83 -4.32 8.79 13.65
CA GLU A 83 -3.17 9.29 14.42
C GLU A 83 -1.84 8.62 14.06
N VAL A 84 -1.91 7.56 13.21
CA VAL A 84 -0.74 6.75 12.87
C VAL A 84 -0.71 6.51 11.36
N GLY A 85 0.40 6.88 10.71
CA GLY A 85 0.62 6.49 9.33
C GLY A 85 0.71 7.62 8.32
N GLY A 86 1.41 8.69 8.63
CA GLY A 86 1.75 9.77 7.71
C GLY A 86 0.91 11.04 7.90
N ASP A 87 1.09 11.99 6.99
CA ASP A 87 0.63 13.38 7.15
C ASP A 87 -0.71 13.66 6.41
N LEU A 88 -1.44 12.61 6.02
CA LEU A 88 -2.71 12.76 5.32
C LEU A 88 -3.76 13.58 6.12
N PRO A 89 -3.85 13.44 7.46
CA PRO A 89 -4.73 14.28 8.26
C PRO A 89 -4.45 15.79 8.14
N ASP A 90 -3.21 16.18 7.93
CA ASP A 90 -2.82 17.58 7.74
C ASP A 90 -3.33 18.15 6.40
N LEU A 91 -3.58 17.28 5.41
CA LEU A 91 -4.06 17.66 4.09
C LEU A 91 -5.59 17.68 3.98
N ILE A 92 -6.27 16.69 4.55
CA ILE A 92 -7.73 16.50 4.37
C ILE A 92 -8.52 16.44 5.69
N GLY A 93 -7.84 16.55 6.83
CA GLY A 93 -8.43 16.48 8.16
C GLY A 93 -8.61 15.05 8.69
N HIS A 94 -8.57 14.92 10.03
CA HIS A 94 -8.69 13.62 10.72
C HIS A 94 -10.02 12.91 10.43
N GLU A 95 -11.12 13.63 10.35
CA GLU A 95 -12.46 13.06 10.10
C GLU A 95 -12.52 12.40 8.71
N ALA A 96 -12.02 13.07 7.68
CA ALA A 96 -11.99 12.52 6.32
C ALA A 96 -11.06 11.30 6.22
N VAL A 97 -9.91 11.33 6.89
CA VAL A 97 -8.99 10.18 6.94
C VAL A 97 -9.63 9.01 7.67
N GLN A 98 -10.31 9.26 8.80
CA GLN A 98 -10.97 8.19 9.56
C GLN A 98 -12.12 7.57 8.76
N ALA A 99 -12.88 8.36 8.00
CA ALA A 99 -13.91 7.85 7.08
C ALA A 99 -13.29 6.96 5.99
N ALA A 100 -12.19 7.41 5.37
CA ALA A 100 -11.48 6.62 4.35
C ALA A 100 -10.89 5.32 4.92
N ILE A 101 -10.37 5.34 6.15
CA ILE A 101 -9.93 4.13 6.86
C ILE A 101 -11.09 3.15 7.02
N GLY A 102 -12.28 3.64 7.40
CA GLY A 102 -13.48 2.81 7.54
C GLY A 102 -13.91 2.18 6.20
N GLU A 103 -13.85 2.91 5.10
CA GLU A 103 -14.12 2.39 3.75
C GLU A 103 -13.13 1.27 3.39
N VAL A 104 -11.83 1.51 3.58
CA VAL A 104 -10.77 0.53 3.31
C VAL A 104 -10.92 -0.71 4.16
N ASP A 105 -11.18 -0.56 5.46
CA ASP A 105 -11.42 -1.67 6.39
C ASP A 105 -12.64 -2.49 5.98
N GLY A 106 -13.73 -1.83 5.57
CA GLY A 106 -14.93 -2.47 5.04
C GLY A 106 -14.63 -3.35 3.82
N VAL A 107 -13.78 -2.89 2.90
CA VAL A 107 -13.33 -3.69 1.75
C VAL A 107 -12.55 -4.92 2.23
N TYR A 108 -11.58 -4.77 3.13
CA TYR A 108 -10.82 -5.91 3.64
C TYR A 108 -11.73 -6.94 4.31
N LEU A 109 -12.74 -6.51 5.09
CA LEU A 109 -13.74 -7.38 5.69
C LEU A 109 -14.55 -8.13 4.63
N ALA A 110 -15.03 -7.44 3.60
CA ALA A 110 -15.80 -8.04 2.50
C ALA A 110 -14.98 -9.10 1.74
N PHE A 111 -13.67 -8.93 1.65
CA PHE A 111 -12.76 -9.88 0.99
C PHE A 111 -12.17 -10.94 1.93
N GLY A 112 -12.63 -11.01 3.20
CA GLY A 112 -12.37 -12.12 4.10
C GLY A 112 -11.36 -11.84 5.21
N ALA A 113 -11.12 -10.57 5.54
CA ALA A 113 -10.39 -10.22 6.75
C ALA A 113 -11.17 -10.63 8.01
N ASP A 114 -10.45 -10.91 9.09
CA ASP A 114 -11.05 -11.24 10.38
C ASP A 114 -11.73 -9.99 10.98
N GLY A 115 -12.93 -10.17 11.55
CA GLY A 115 -13.67 -9.10 12.23
C GLY A 115 -13.01 -8.58 13.50
N ARG A 116 -12.01 -9.29 14.06
CA ARG A 116 -11.34 -8.91 15.29
C ARG A 116 -10.46 -7.66 15.08
N VAL A 117 -10.59 -6.69 15.98
CA VAL A 117 -9.73 -5.51 16.09
C VAL A 117 -9.01 -5.56 17.43
N GLU A 118 -7.70 -5.50 17.41
CA GLU A 118 -6.87 -5.41 18.61
C GLU A 118 -6.68 -3.96 19.01
N GLY A 119 -6.60 -3.70 20.32
CA GLY A 119 -6.41 -2.35 20.83
C GLY A 119 -7.63 -1.42 20.73
N ALA A 120 -8.82 -1.95 20.43
CA ALA A 120 -10.06 -1.19 20.39
C ALA A 120 -10.76 -1.16 21.76
N GLY A 121 -11.44 -0.03 22.03
CA GLY A 121 -12.30 0.15 23.20
C GLY A 121 -11.56 0.49 24.50
N PRO A 122 -12.34 0.86 25.55
CA PRO A 122 -11.79 1.19 26.86
C PRO A 122 -11.18 -0.05 27.53
N ARG A 123 -9.93 0.09 27.99
CA ARG A 123 -9.17 -0.99 28.65
C ARG A 123 -8.49 -0.39 29.89
N PRO A 124 -9.07 -0.55 31.09
CA PRO A 124 -8.55 0.04 32.34
C PRO A 124 -7.07 -0.35 32.62
N GLU A 125 -6.66 -1.55 32.21
CA GLU A 125 -5.29 -2.02 32.35
C GLU A 125 -4.32 -1.17 31.50
N VAL A 126 -4.75 -0.75 30.32
CA VAL A 126 -3.99 0.14 29.40
C VAL A 126 -3.85 1.52 30.00
N ASP A 127 -4.87 2.03 30.71
CA ASP A 127 -4.80 3.35 31.37
C ASP A 127 -3.71 3.39 32.44
N GLY A 128 -3.51 2.29 33.15
CA GLY A 128 -2.40 2.13 34.10
C GLY A 128 -1.02 2.22 33.42
N ILE A 129 -0.88 1.65 32.23
CA ILE A 129 0.35 1.74 31.42
C ILE A 129 0.50 3.17 30.89
N ARG A 130 -0.58 3.77 30.38
CA ARG A 130 -0.61 5.15 29.87
C ARG A 130 -0.14 6.15 30.93
N LEU A 131 -0.66 6.03 32.15
CA LEU A 131 -0.26 6.91 33.25
C LEU A 131 1.24 6.76 33.59
N ARG A 132 1.76 5.54 33.58
CA ARG A 132 3.19 5.29 33.79
C ARG A 132 4.04 5.87 32.65
N ALA A 133 3.59 5.73 31.41
CA ALA A 133 4.25 6.30 30.24
C ALA A 133 4.32 7.83 30.35
N ILE A 134 3.21 8.50 30.68
CA ILE A 134 3.15 9.96 30.88
C ILE A 134 4.14 10.41 31.96
N LYS A 135 4.18 9.71 33.11
CA LYS A 135 5.12 10.01 34.19
C LYS A 135 6.59 9.84 33.79
N ALA A 136 6.86 8.99 32.81
CA ALA A 136 8.18 8.77 32.23
C ALA A 136 8.49 9.69 31.02
N GLY A 137 7.64 10.66 30.72
CA GLY A 137 7.81 11.57 29.56
C GLY A 137 7.51 10.90 28.22
N LEU A 138 6.79 9.77 28.21
CA LEU A 138 6.42 9.02 27.02
C LEU A 138 4.94 9.22 26.69
N LYS A 139 4.58 9.08 25.42
CA LYS A 139 3.18 9.09 24.94
C LYS A 139 2.82 7.68 24.48
N LEU A 140 1.73 7.11 25.04
CA LEU A 140 1.09 5.92 24.49
C LEU A 140 0.00 6.36 23.51
N VAL A 141 0.17 5.97 22.25
CA VAL A 141 -0.78 6.28 21.17
C VAL A 141 -1.71 5.10 20.98
N ASP A 142 -3.01 5.36 20.93
CA ASP A 142 -4.00 4.34 20.60
C ASP A 142 -3.95 4.04 19.11
N CYS A 143 -3.68 2.79 18.79
CA CYS A 143 -3.61 2.33 17.42
C CYS A 143 -4.40 1.02 17.30
N PRO A 144 -5.72 1.09 17.12
CA PRO A 144 -6.51 -0.10 16.81
C PRO A 144 -5.96 -0.77 15.56
N LEU A 145 -5.76 -2.08 15.63
CA LEU A 145 -5.15 -2.87 14.56
C LEU A 145 -6.06 -4.03 14.16
N ARG A 146 -6.17 -4.22 12.85
CA ARG A 146 -6.69 -5.47 12.28
C ARG A 146 -5.52 -6.28 11.75
N HIS A 147 -5.40 -7.52 12.20
CA HIS A 147 -4.42 -8.47 11.68
C HIS A 147 -5.05 -9.27 10.54
N LEU A 148 -4.48 -9.16 9.34
CA LEU A 148 -4.90 -9.98 8.20
C LEU A 148 -4.31 -11.40 8.29
N GLY A 149 -3.15 -11.56 8.95
CA GLY A 149 -2.39 -12.81 8.96
C GLY A 149 -1.69 -13.06 7.62
N THR A 150 -0.53 -13.71 7.63
CA THR A 150 0.31 -13.83 6.41
C THR A 150 -0.36 -14.67 5.32
N GLU A 151 -0.96 -15.81 5.68
CA GLU A 151 -1.62 -16.70 4.70
C GLU A 151 -2.93 -16.09 4.21
N ARG A 152 -3.76 -15.59 5.12
CA ARG A 152 -5.04 -14.95 4.79
C ARG A 152 -4.85 -13.68 3.96
N ALA A 153 -3.82 -12.89 4.24
CA ALA A 153 -3.50 -11.69 3.46
C ALA A 153 -3.29 -12.04 1.98
N ARG A 154 -2.56 -13.11 1.69
CA ARG A 154 -2.33 -13.55 0.31
C ARG A 154 -3.63 -13.96 -0.39
N GLU A 155 -4.49 -14.74 0.27
CA GLU A 155 -5.79 -15.14 -0.27
C GLU A 155 -6.72 -13.94 -0.50
N LEU A 156 -6.76 -13.01 0.45
CA LEU A 156 -7.55 -11.80 0.37
C LEU A 156 -7.12 -10.95 -0.84
N TYR A 157 -5.83 -10.73 -1.01
CA TYR A 157 -5.34 -9.97 -2.15
C TYR A 157 -5.53 -10.70 -3.49
N ALA A 158 -5.48 -12.02 -3.52
CA ALA A 158 -5.82 -12.78 -4.72
C ALA A 158 -7.31 -12.65 -5.10
N ARG A 159 -8.20 -12.52 -4.11
CA ARG A 159 -9.62 -12.21 -4.35
C ARG A 159 -9.83 -10.80 -4.87
N LEU A 160 -9.12 -9.80 -4.28
CA LEU A 160 -9.15 -8.43 -4.76
C LEU A 160 -8.61 -8.31 -6.19
N GLU A 161 -7.51 -9.00 -6.50
CA GLU A 161 -6.96 -9.04 -7.86
C GLU A 161 -7.99 -9.56 -8.87
N ARG A 162 -8.59 -10.72 -8.58
CA ARG A 162 -9.64 -11.30 -9.42
C ARG A 162 -10.84 -10.38 -9.59
N HIS A 163 -11.31 -9.77 -8.50
CA HIS A 163 -12.43 -8.83 -8.55
C HIS A 163 -12.15 -7.66 -9.51
N LEU A 164 -10.95 -7.08 -9.48
CA LEU A 164 -10.58 -6.01 -10.39
C LEU A 164 -10.51 -6.49 -11.85
N VAL A 165 -9.97 -7.67 -12.09
CA VAL A 165 -9.92 -8.29 -13.43
C VAL A 165 -11.33 -8.56 -13.96
N ASP A 166 -12.20 -9.16 -13.15
CA ASP A 166 -13.59 -9.48 -13.50
C ASP A 166 -14.40 -8.19 -13.77
N ALA A 167 -14.05 -7.09 -13.10
CA ALA A 167 -14.62 -5.78 -13.34
C ALA A 167 -14.03 -5.05 -14.58
N GLY A 168 -13.11 -5.69 -15.31
CA GLY A 168 -12.55 -5.16 -16.56
C GLY A 168 -11.32 -4.27 -16.39
N VAL A 169 -10.67 -4.24 -15.23
CA VAL A 169 -9.39 -3.56 -15.06
C VAL A 169 -8.29 -4.36 -15.75
N ASP A 170 -7.57 -3.70 -16.68
CA ASP A 170 -6.44 -4.30 -17.42
C ASP A 170 -5.18 -4.25 -16.53
N LEU A 171 -4.87 -5.36 -15.83
CA LEU A 171 -3.69 -5.49 -14.97
C LEU A 171 -2.50 -5.99 -15.77
N ARG A 172 -1.45 -5.16 -15.85
CA ARG A 172 -0.22 -5.47 -16.59
C ARG A 172 0.96 -5.61 -15.65
N PHE A 173 1.29 -6.84 -15.34
CA PHE A 173 2.45 -7.22 -14.55
C PHE A 173 3.73 -7.25 -15.38
N ARG A 174 4.90 -7.28 -14.71
CA ARG A 174 6.23 -7.22 -15.32
C ARG A 174 6.35 -6.01 -16.25
N THR A 175 5.62 -4.95 -15.93
CA THR A 175 5.55 -3.74 -16.75
C THR A 175 6.03 -2.55 -15.94
N THR A 176 7.15 -1.99 -16.37
CA THR A 176 7.76 -0.83 -15.70
C THR A 176 7.34 0.44 -16.40
N CYS A 177 6.73 1.37 -15.68
CA CYS A 177 6.56 2.74 -16.15
C CYS A 177 7.94 3.41 -16.18
N THR A 178 8.39 3.80 -17.36
CA THR A 178 9.68 4.43 -17.57
C THR A 178 9.61 5.95 -17.49
N GLN A 179 8.52 6.54 -17.99
CA GLN A 179 8.34 7.98 -18.08
C GLN A 179 6.86 8.36 -18.03
N VAL A 180 6.58 9.56 -17.49
CA VAL A 180 5.28 10.24 -17.66
C VAL A 180 5.35 11.07 -18.95
N LEU A 181 4.34 10.95 -19.79
CA LEU A 181 4.24 11.71 -21.03
C LEU A 181 3.52 13.03 -20.77
N VAL A 182 4.12 14.12 -21.21
CA VAL A 182 3.59 15.47 -21.02
C VAL A 182 3.58 16.21 -22.36
N ASP A 183 2.49 16.93 -22.62
CA ASP A 183 2.37 17.85 -23.76
C ASP A 183 1.94 19.22 -23.22
N GLY A 184 2.83 20.20 -23.31
CA GLY A 184 2.68 21.47 -22.61
C GLY A 184 2.63 21.25 -21.09
N ASP A 185 1.54 21.68 -20.45
CA ASP A 185 1.30 21.51 -19.01
C ASP A 185 0.38 20.30 -18.70
N ALA A 186 0.01 19.51 -19.71
CA ALA A 186 -0.91 18.39 -19.55
C ALA A 186 -0.19 17.05 -19.54
N CYS A 187 -0.48 16.21 -18.55
CA CYS A 187 -0.09 14.81 -18.56
C CYS A 187 -0.97 14.06 -19.58
N THR A 188 -0.35 13.38 -20.53
CA THR A 188 -1.04 12.68 -21.63
C THR A 188 -0.95 11.16 -21.55
N GLY A 189 -0.29 10.64 -20.52
CA GLY A 189 -0.12 9.20 -20.31
C GLY A 189 1.25 8.82 -19.80
N VAL A 190 1.68 7.60 -20.11
CA VAL A 190 2.96 7.05 -19.69
C VAL A 190 3.65 6.27 -20.80
N ALA A 191 4.99 6.26 -20.79
CA ALA A 191 5.79 5.27 -21.49
C ALA A 191 6.07 4.10 -20.54
N ALA A 192 5.96 2.89 -21.06
CA ALA A 192 6.14 1.67 -20.28
C ALA A 192 6.95 0.63 -21.06
N GLU A 193 7.61 -0.24 -20.33
CA GLU A 193 8.32 -1.41 -20.84
C GLU A 193 7.77 -2.67 -20.20
N GLY A 194 7.21 -3.53 -21.01
CA GLY A 194 6.63 -4.82 -20.62
C GLY A 194 7.33 -5.99 -21.31
N PRO A 195 6.81 -7.22 -21.12
CA PRO A 195 7.39 -8.44 -21.72
C PRO A 195 7.51 -8.40 -23.25
N GLU A 196 6.63 -7.64 -23.91
CA GLU A 196 6.60 -7.49 -25.38
C GLU A 196 7.42 -6.29 -25.89
N GLY A 197 8.10 -5.58 -24.97
CA GLY A 197 8.91 -4.42 -25.29
C GLY A 197 8.30 -3.10 -24.83
N ALA A 198 8.89 -1.99 -25.28
CA ALA A 198 8.46 -0.65 -24.91
C ALA A 198 7.24 -0.20 -25.71
N TYR A 199 6.33 0.54 -25.06
CA TYR A 199 5.14 1.12 -25.67
C TYR A 199 4.66 2.36 -24.90
N GLU A 200 3.75 3.11 -25.52
CA GLU A 200 3.10 4.22 -24.88
C GLU A 200 1.63 3.91 -24.58
N LEU A 201 1.18 4.33 -23.40
CA LEU A 201 -0.23 4.38 -23.02
C LEU A 201 -0.65 5.83 -22.91
N ARG A 202 -1.55 6.26 -23.80
CA ARG A 202 -2.20 7.56 -23.68
C ARG A 202 -3.37 7.45 -22.73
N ALA A 203 -3.47 8.39 -21.81
CA ALA A 203 -4.50 8.38 -20.78
C ALA A 203 -5.01 9.78 -20.48
N ARG A 204 -6.30 9.90 -20.19
CA ARG A 204 -6.89 11.15 -19.69
C ARG A 204 -6.42 11.46 -18.27
N HIS A 205 -6.23 10.42 -17.46
CA HIS A 205 -5.79 10.54 -16.07
C HIS A 205 -4.66 9.56 -15.81
N THR A 206 -3.60 10.06 -15.20
CA THR A 206 -2.45 9.25 -14.76
C THR A 206 -2.35 9.31 -13.24
N VAL A 207 -2.46 8.16 -12.59
CA VAL A 207 -2.31 8.02 -11.15
C VAL A 207 -0.95 7.39 -10.86
N VAL A 208 -0.10 8.09 -10.11
CA VAL A 208 1.22 7.60 -9.70
C VAL A 208 1.15 7.07 -8.28
N ALA A 209 1.17 5.73 -8.14
CA ALA A 209 1.01 5.01 -6.87
C ALA A 209 2.19 4.06 -6.61
N THR A 210 3.42 4.48 -6.93
CA THR A 210 4.63 3.65 -6.98
C THR A 210 5.20 3.25 -5.63
N GLY A 211 4.71 3.85 -4.54
CA GLY A 211 5.15 3.57 -3.19
C GLY A 211 6.66 3.75 -2.97
N ARG A 212 7.18 3.19 -1.87
CA ARG A 212 8.60 3.35 -1.50
C ARG A 212 9.59 2.74 -2.49
N ARG A 213 9.20 1.69 -3.22
CA ARG A 213 10.07 1.07 -4.25
C ARG A 213 10.15 1.87 -5.54
N GLY A 214 9.30 2.88 -5.70
CA GLY A 214 9.36 3.82 -6.82
C GLY A 214 9.82 5.22 -6.42
N ALA A 215 10.32 5.43 -5.20
CA ALA A 215 10.69 6.75 -4.70
C ALA A 215 11.75 7.45 -5.57
N ASP A 216 12.83 6.74 -5.94
CA ASP A 216 13.87 7.30 -6.80
C ASP A 216 13.35 7.65 -8.21
N TRP A 217 12.44 6.84 -8.74
CA TRP A 217 11.79 7.13 -10.02
C TRP A 217 10.87 8.36 -9.90
N LEU A 218 10.08 8.43 -8.81
CA LEU A 218 9.20 9.55 -8.54
C LEU A 218 9.98 10.87 -8.40
N GLU A 219 11.10 10.84 -7.69
CA GLU A 219 11.97 12.01 -7.52
C GLU A 219 12.53 12.49 -8.86
N ARG A 220 13.02 11.57 -9.71
CA ARG A 220 13.47 11.92 -11.05
C ARG A 220 12.35 12.53 -11.89
N MET A 221 11.19 11.91 -11.91
CA MET A 221 10.01 12.40 -12.63
C MET A 221 9.62 13.81 -12.17
N CYS A 222 9.60 14.07 -10.87
CA CYS A 222 9.33 15.40 -10.33
C CYS A 222 10.36 16.44 -10.81
N ARG A 223 11.65 16.09 -10.82
CA ARG A 223 12.71 16.96 -11.33
C ARG A 223 12.58 17.24 -12.82
N GLU A 224 12.34 16.21 -13.62
CA GLU A 224 12.19 16.30 -15.08
C GLU A 224 11.03 17.24 -15.47
N HIS A 225 9.91 17.12 -14.75
CA HIS A 225 8.71 17.91 -15.00
C HIS A 225 8.58 19.16 -14.11
N ARG A 226 9.62 19.52 -13.36
CA ARG A 226 9.67 20.72 -12.48
C ARG A 226 8.55 20.76 -11.45
N ILE A 227 8.13 19.59 -10.96
CA ILE A 227 7.16 19.46 -9.89
C ILE A 227 7.88 19.71 -8.55
N ALA A 228 7.37 20.66 -7.77
CA ALA A 228 7.92 20.94 -6.45
C ALA A 228 7.79 19.70 -5.56
N HIS A 229 8.89 19.29 -4.95
CA HIS A 229 8.95 18.14 -4.06
C HIS A 229 10.03 18.34 -2.99
N GLY A 230 9.92 17.58 -1.92
CA GLY A 230 10.89 17.60 -0.82
C GLY A 230 10.96 16.24 -0.12
N PRO A 231 11.94 16.04 0.76
CA PRO A 231 12.02 14.82 1.56
C PRO A 231 10.79 14.74 2.47
N GLY A 232 10.18 13.56 2.53
CA GLY A 232 9.16 13.26 3.54
C GLY A 232 9.78 13.12 4.92
N PRO A 233 8.99 13.19 6.00
CA PRO A 233 9.45 12.92 7.35
C PRO A 233 9.97 11.49 7.47
N VAL A 234 11.02 11.32 8.26
CA VAL A 234 11.63 10.00 8.52
C VAL A 234 11.66 9.77 10.02
N ASP A 235 11.02 8.70 10.47
CA ASP A 235 11.13 8.24 11.84
C ASP A 235 12.42 7.43 12.01
N ILE A 236 13.23 7.79 12.98
CA ILE A 236 14.41 7.05 13.37
C ILE A 236 14.13 6.38 14.70
N GLY A 237 14.27 5.05 14.72
CA GLY A 237 14.06 4.25 15.92
C GLY A 237 15.23 3.30 16.19
N VAL A 238 15.33 2.90 17.46
CA VAL A 238 16.26 1.85 17.89
C VAL A 238 15.46 0.60 18.19
N ARG A 239 15.85 -0.53 17.57
CA ARG A 239 15.30 -1.83 17.95
C ARG A 239 16.00 -2.32 19.22
N VAL A 240 15.21 -2.51 20.26
CA VAL A 240 15.70 -3.05 21.54
C VAL A 240 15.15 -4.46 21.70
N GLU A 241 16.03 -5.41 21.94
CA GLU A 241 15.67 -6.81 22.24
C GLU A 241 15.97 -7.09 23.71
N VAL A 242 14.96 -7.55 24.41
CA VAL A 242 15.03 -7.94 25.82
C VAL A 242 14.32 -9.28 26.02
N ARG A 243 14.56 -9.92 27.16
CA ARG A 243 13.82 -11.14 27.51
C ARG A 243 12.33 -10.84 27.69
N ASN A 244 11.48 -11.75 27.28
CA ASN A 244 10.02 -11.62 27.37
C ASN A 244 9.55 -11.30 28.80
N GLU A 245 10.21 -11.85 29.81
CA GLU A 245 9.87 -11.63 31.21
C GLU A 245 9.98 -10.16 31.61
N VAL A 246 10.93 -9.41 31.03
CA VAL A 246 11.11 -7.96 31.28
C VAL A 246 9.92 -7.16 30.77
N MET A 247 9.36 -7.56 29.62
CA MET A 247 8.26 -6.86 28.97
C MET A 247 6.88 -7.44 29.31
N ARG A 248 6.80 -8.50 30.11
CA ARG A 248 5.54 -9.21 30.38
C ARG A 248 4.42 -8.28 30.84
N THR A 249 4.68 -7.37 31.78
CA THR A 249 3.68 -6.42 32.31
C THR A 249 3.15 -5.44 31.27
N VAL A 250 3.80 -5.33 30.13
CA VAL A 250 3.38 -4.49 28.99
C VAL A 250 2.74 -5.38 27.92
N ASN A 251 3.41 -6.47 27.56
CA ASN A 251 2.96 -7.36 26.48
C ASN A 251 1.65 -8.08 26.81
N ASP A 252 1.47 -8.56 28.07
CA ASP A 252 0.24 -9.24 28.49
C ASP A 252 -1.00 -8.31 28.47
N VAL A 253 -0.78 -6.99 28.40
CA VAL A 253 -1.84 -5.99 28.39
C VAL A 253 -2.05 -5.37 27.00
N LEU A 254 -0.97 -5.11 26.27
CA LEU A 254 -1.05 -4.39 24.99
C LEU A 254 -1.17 -5.30 23.76
N TYR A 255 -0.84 -6.61 23.91
CA TYR A 255 -0.89 -7.60 22.83
C TYR A 255 -1.83 -8.76 23.12
#